data_9264cf5dc91fb031ca2a33bc55e579ba
#
_entry.id   9264cf5dc91fb031ca2a33bc55e579ba
#
_cell.length_a   1.000
_cell.length_b   1.000
_cell.length_c   1.000
_cell.angle_alpha   90.00
_cell.angle_beta   90.00
_cell.angle_gamma   90.00
#
_symmetry.space_group_name_H-M   'P 1'
#
loop_
_entity.id
_entity.type
_entity.pdbx_description
1 polymer ?
#
loop_
_entity_poly.entity_id
_entity_poly.type
_entity_poly.pdbx_seq_one_letter_code
_entity_poly.pdbx_strand_id
1 'polypeptide(L)'
;MANSDIHSTFFLGATAHLTNNTIIKITKKNYERIWTKQWPLTKEKLQATKELINTQLKLKHIEESCSFWNSPIFVIKRKHNKWCLLREFRKVNSFMKPMGALQPEIPSPITIPQNWHIITTDSQDCFLNIPLHPLDREIFTFSVPYPNHIGPHKRFQ
;
A
#
# COMPACT_ATOMS: atom_id res chain seq x y z
N MET A 1 16.80 -19.14 -7.18
CA MET A 1 15.44 -19.24 -7.73
C MET A 1 14.46 -19.07 -6.59
N ALA A 2 13.63 -18.09 -6.59
CA ALA A 2 12.56 -17.67 -5.69
C ALA A 2 12.73 -16.23 -5.17
N ASN A 3 12.46 -15.25 -5.99
CA ASN A 3 12.37 -13.86 -5.54
C ASN A 3 11.38 -13.03 -6.40
N SER A 4 10.46 -13.65 -7.10
CA SER A 4 9.52 -12.95 -7.99
C SER A 4 8.13 -12.74 -7.41
N ASP A 5 7.77 -13.34 -6.26
CA ASP A 5 6.37 -13.42 -5.85
C ASP A 5 5.92 -12.40 -4.81
N ILE A 6 6.83 -11.58 -4.26
CA ILE A 6 6.47 -10.60 -3.23
C ILE A 6 5.89 -9.30 -3.82
N HIS A 7 6.15 -9.04 -5.10
CA HIS A 7 5.68 -7.81 -5.76
C HIS A 7 4.28 -7.91 -6.38
N SER A 8 3.73 -9.11 -6.53
CA SER A 8 2.45 -9.31 -7.21
C SER A 8 1.21 -9.14 -6.33
N THR A 9 1.37 -8.94 -5.03
CA THR A 9 0.23 -8.78 -4.10
C THR A 9 -0.21 -7.32 -3.96
N PHE A 10 0.47 -6.38 -4.60
CA PHE A 10 0.16 -4.97 -4.52
C PHE A 10 -0.73 -4.53 -5.67
N PHE A 11 -1.98 -4.21 -5.35
CA PHE A 11 -2.90 -3.45 -6.19
C PHE A 11 -3.05 -3.93 -7.66
N LEU A 12 -3.47 -5.15 -7.87
CA LEU A 12 -4.12 -5.53 -9.12
C LEU A 12 -5.54 -4.94 -9.12
N GLY A 13 -5.69 -3.70 -9.55
CA GLY A 13 -7.03 -3.17 -9.73
C GLY A 13 -7.25 -1.67 -9.73
N ALA A 14 -6.22 -0.87 -9.52
CA ALA A 14 -6.36 0.58 -9.64
C ALA A 14 -5.52 1.11 -10.81
N THR A 15 -5.94 0.85 -12.01
CA THR A 15 -5.51 1.68 -13.15
C THR A 15 -6.37 2.93 -13.17
N ALA A 16 -5.85 3.98 -12.56
CA ALA A 16 -6.39 5.30 -12.73
C ALA A 16 -5.83 5.89 -14.03
N HIS A 17 -6.68 6.29 -14.94
CA HIS A 17 -6.36 7.39 -15.84
C HIS A 17 -6.15 8.62 -14.96
N LEU A 18 -4.91 8.91 -14.62
CA LEU A 18 -4.53 10.13 -13.92
C LEU A 18 -4.59 11.32 -14.90
N THR A 19 -5.79 11.73 -15.26
CA THR A 19 -6.00 13.12 -15.64
C THR A 19 -6.01 13.91 -14.33
N ASN A 20 -5.30 15.02 -14.29
CA ASN A 20 -5.11 15.91 -13.15
C ASN A 20 -6.37 15.96 -12.26
N ASN A 21 -6.24 15.56 -10.98
CA ASN A 21 -7.27 15.56 -9.94
C ASN A 21 -8.26 14.38 -9.87
N THR A 22 -8.05 13.25 -10.51
CA THR A 22 -8.97 12.11 -10.33
C THR A 22 -8.73 11.44 -8.97
N ILE A 23 -9.63 11.69 -8.03
CA ILE A 23 -9.66 10.98 -6.73
C ILE A 23 -10.20 9.57 -6.97
N ILE A 24 -9.42 8.57 -6.61
CA ILE A 24 -9.85 7.17 -6.75
C ILE A 24 -10.88 6.83 -5.68
N LYS A 25 -12.04 6.35 -6.12
CA LYS A 25 -13.08 5.77 -5.27
C LYS A 25 -13.07 4.25 -5.38
N ILE A 26 -13.07 3.59 -4.22
CA ILE A 26 -13.01 2.14 -4.15
C ILE A 26 -14.43 1.56 -4.10
N THR A 27 -14.71 0.59 -4.96
CA THR A 27 -15.99 -0.13 -4.94
C THR A 27 -15.84 -1.39 -4.10
N LYS A 28 -16.62 -1.50 -3.02
CA LYS A 28 -16.66 -2.64 -2.10
C LYS A 28 -17.70 -3.66 -2.55
N LYS A 29 -17.45 -4.96 -2.30
CA LYS A 29 -18.45 -6.03 -2.53
C LYS A 29 -19.53 -6.02 -1.46
N ASN A 30 -19.15 -5.71 -0.22
CA ASN A 30 -20.04 -5.59 0.92
C ASN A 30 -19.52 -4.48 1.85
N TYR A 31 -20.27 -4.20 2.93
CA TYR A 31 -19.93 -3.19 3.92
C TYR A 31 -19.30 -3.77 5.19
N GLU A 32 -18.90 -5.04 5.17
CA GLU A 32 -18.25 -5.68 6.29
C GLU A 32 -16.86 -5.07 6.52
N ARG A 33 -16.57 -4.77 7.79
CA ARG A 33 -15.29 -4.20 8.20
C ARG A 33 -14.29 -5.32 8.43
N ILE A 34 -13.09 -5.16 7.90
CA ILE A 34 -12.02 -6.13 8.04
C ILE A 34 -11.09 -5.71 9.17
N TRP A 35 -10.98 -6.58 10.16
CA TRP A 35 -9.99 -6.45 11.20
C TRP A 35 -9.05 -7.64 11.18
N THR A 36 -7.78 -7.42 10.82
CA THR A 36 -6.75 -8.44 10.92
C THR A 36 -5.76 -8.03 12.00
N LYS A 37 -5.51 -8.94 12.96
CA LYS A 37 -4.61 -8.68 14.07
C LYS A 37 -3.18 -8.43 13.57
N GLN A 38 -2.51 -7.44 14.17
CA GLN A 38 -1.11 -7.15 13.92
C GLN A 38 -0.22 -8.29 14.42
N TRP A 39 0.73 -8.71 13.59
CA TRP A 39 1.75 -9.69 13.98
C TRP A 39 2.78 -9.07 14.92
N PRO A 40 3.40 -9.88 15.81
CA PRO A 40 4.48 -9.42 16.65
C PRO A 40 5.64 -8.90 15.82
N LEU A 41 6.21 -7.78 16.25
CA LEU A 41 7.42 -7.20 15.67
C LEU A 41 8.56 -7.31 16.68
N THR A 42 9.75 -7.66 16.22
CA THR A 42 10.96 -7.62 17.07
C THR A 42 11.26 -6.17 17.47
N LYS A 43 12.03 -5.96 18.52
CA LYS A 43 12.41 -4.61 18.97
C LYS A 43 13.07 -3.79 17.86
N GLU A 44 13.97 -4.41 17.09
CA GLU A 44 14.64 -3.77 15.95
C GLU A 44 13.63 -3.34 14.87
N LYS A 45 12.72 -4.24 14.47
CA LYS A 45 11.68 -3.95 13.49
C LYS A 45 10.72 -2.87 13.97
N LEU A 46 10.37 -2.88 15.25
CA LEU A 46 9.50 -1.87 15.84
C LEU A 46 10.14 -0.48 15.83
N GLN A 47 11.44 -0.39 16.12
CA GLN A 47 12.17 0.86 16.03
C GLN A 47 12.20 1.38 14.59
N ALA A 48 12.56 0.53 13.64
CA ALA A 48 12.53 0.87 12.22
C ALA A 48 11.13 1.31 11.74
N THR A 49 10.07 0.62 12.22
CA THR A 49 8.68 0.99 11.92
C THR A 49 8.37 2.42 12.38
N LYS A 50 8.78 2.80 13.59
CA LYS A 50 8.53 4.15 14.11
C LYS A 50 9.21 5.23 13.26
N GLU A 51 10.44 4.99 12.86
CA GLU A 51 11.20 5.93 12.01
C GLU A 51 10.53 6.10 10.64
N LEU A 52 10.15 4.98 10.01
CA LEU A 52 9.44 5.01 8.73
C LEU A 52 8.10 5.74 8.84
N ILE A 53 7.30 5.48 9.88
CA ILE A 53 6.02 6.15 10.10
C ILE A 53 6.20 7.65 10.33
N ASN A 54 7.18 8.05 11.14
CA ASN A 54 7.46 9.46 11.36
C ASN A 54 7.84 10.18 10.04
N THR A 55 8.56 9.50 9.17
CA THR A 55 8.88 10.03 7.83
C THR A 55 7.62 10.16 6.98
N GLN A 56 6.76 9.15 6.96
CA GLN A 56 5.51 9.18 6.18
C GLN A 56 4.52 10.22 6.71
N LEU A 57 4.45 10.44 8.02
CA LEU A 57 3.66 11.50 8.63
C LEU A 57 4.15 12.89 8.23
N LYS A 58 5.47 13.13 8.25
CA LYS A 58 6.07 14.40 7.80
C LYS A 58 5.76 14.68 6.33
N LEU A 59 5.76 13.65 5.49
CA LEU A 59 5.42 13.75 4.07
C LEU A 59 3.90 13.84 3.82
N LYS A 60 3.07 13.73 4.88
CA LYS A 60 1.60 13.71 4.79
C LYS A 60 1.05 12.56 3.92
N HIS A 61 1.80 11.47 3.80
CA HIS A 61 1.35 10.26 3.11
C HIS A 61 0.41 9.42 3.96
N ILE A 62 0.48 9.57 5.28
CA ILE A 62 -0.40 8.92 6.25
C ILE A 62 -0.85 9.92 7.31
N GLU A 63 -1.95 9.62 7.96
CA GLU A 63 -2.53 10.40 9.07
C GLU A 63 -2.95 9.47 10.22
N GLU A 64 -3.13 9.99 11.42
CA GLU A 64 -3.68 9.21 12.54
C GLU A 64 -5.13 8.84 12.28
N SER A 65 -5.54 7.63 12.69
CA SER A 65 -6.86 7.08 12.39
C SER A 65 -7.52 6.44 13.60
N CYS A 66 -8.84 6.62 13.69
CA CYS A 66 -9.73 5.91 14.61
C CYS A 66 -10.59 4.85 13.91
N SER A 67 -10.28 4.51 12.66
CA SER A 67 -11.07 3.60 11.83
C SER A 67 -11.22 2.21 12.48
N PHE A 68 -12.31 1.51 12.16
CA PHE A 68 -12.54 0.12 12.58
C PHE A 68 -11.90 -0.92 11.64
N TRP A 69 -11.23 -0.47 10.59
CA TRP A 69 -10.45 -1.34 9.72
C TRP A 69 -9.05 -1.54 10.29
N ASN A 70 -8.45 -2.70 10.05
CA ASN A 70 -7.06 -2.93 10.38
C ASN A 70 -6.41 -3.96 9.48
N SER A 71 -5.31 -3.58 8.86
CA SER A 71 -4.43 -4.47 8.11
C SER A 71 -3.08 -4.59 8.81
N PRO A 72 -2.51 -5.78 8.95
CA PRO A 72 -1.23 -5.93 9.58
C PRO A 72 -0.10 -5.36 8.71
N ILE A 73 0.93 -4.88 9.38
CA ILE A 73 2.16 -4.43 8.77
C ILE A 73 3.31 -5.38 9.09
N PHE A 74 4.29 -5.38 8.21
CA PHE A 74 5.58 -6.03 8.46
C PHE A 74 6.70 -5.20 7.87
N VAL A 75 7.89 -5.39 8.40
CA VAL A 75 9.06 -4.62 7.99
C VAL A 75 10.15 -5.56 7.53
N ILE A 76 10.65 -5.30 6.36
CA ILE A 76 11.75 -6.07 5.76
C ILE A 76 12.96 -5.18 5.52
N LYS A 77 14.11 -5.80 5.53
CA LYS A 77 15.37 -5.14 5.21
C LYS A 77 15.68 -5.39 3.73
N ARG A 78 15.78 -4.33 2.95
CA ARG A 78 16.18 -4.39 1.53
C ARG A 78 17.70 -4.39 1.37
N LYS A 79 18.16 -4.55 0.14
CA LYS A 79 19.57 -4.31 -0.24
C LYS A 79 20.00 -2.94 0.31
N HIS A 80 21.28 -2.81 0.70
CA HIS A 80 21.85 -1.59 1.32
C HIS A 80 21.27 -1.25 2.71
N ASN A 81 20.82 -2.25 3.48
CA ASN A 81 20.34 -2.09 4.86
C ASN A 81 19.13 -1.11 5.03
N LYS A 82 18.45 -0.75 3.96
CA LYS A 82 17.25 0.07 4.02
C LYS A 82 16.05 -0.74 4.52
N TRP A 83 15.37 -0.22 5.54
CA TRP A 83 14.09 -0.75 6.00
C TRP A 83 12.95 -0.34 5.06
N CYS A 84 12.01 -1.26 4.84
CA CYS A 84 10.82 -1.01 4.05
C CYS A 84 9.59 -1.48 4.82
N LEU A 85 8.60 -0.59 4.99
CA LEU A 85 7.31 -0.89 5.58
C LEU A 85 6.39 -1.47 4.52
N LEU A 86 5.82 -2.61 4.78
CA LEU A 86 4.87 -3.29 3.91
C LEU A 86 3.55 -3.48 4.66
N ARG A 87 2.44 -3.45 3.93
CA ARG A 87 1.08 -3.66 4.45
C ARG A 87 0.48 -4.92 3.83
N GLU A 88 -0.25 -5.69 4.61
CA GLU A 88 -0.90 -6.90 4.13
C GLU A 88 -2.34 -6.62 3.71
N PHE A 89 -2.59 -6.56 2.41
CA PHE A 89 -3.89 -6.20 1.86
C PHE A 89 -4.66 -7.35 1.22
N ARG A 90 -4.20 -8.60 1.30
CA ARG A 90 -4.90 -9.72 0.66
C ARG A 90 -6.37 -9.82 1.07
N LYS A 91 -6.67 -9.66 2.36
CA LYS A 91 -8.05 -9.65 2.84
C LYS A 91 -8.82 -8.43 2.33
N VAL A 92 -8.22 -7.24 2.38
CA VAL A 92 -8.83 -6.03 1.84
C VAL A 92 -9.13 -6.20 0.35
N ASN A 93 -8.18 -6.69 -0.42
CA ASN A 93 -8.34 -6.93 -1.86
C ASN A 93 -9.45 -7.92 -2.19
N SER A 94 -9.67 -8.94 -1.35
CA SER A 94 -10.76 -9.91 -1.57
C SER A 94 -12.16 -9.30 -1.45
N PHE A 95 -12.28 -8.19 -0.72
CA PHE A 95 -13.53 -7.44 -0.53
C PHE A 95 -13.76 -6.35 -1.58
N MET A 96 -12.73 -5.99 -2.33
CA MET A 96 -12.87 -5.01 -3.40
C MET A 96 -13.47 -5.66 -4.65
N LYS A 97 -14.32 -4.93 -5.36
CA LYS A 97 -14.74 -5.34 -6.69
C LYS A 97 -13.58 -5.09 -7.66
N PRO A 98 -13.21 -6.08 -8.48
CA PRO A 98 -12.24 -5.83 -9.53
C PRO A 98 -12.80 -4.79 -10.50
N MET A 99 -11.96 -3.87 -10.92
CA MET A 99 -12.34 -2.78 -11.85
C MET A 99 -12.42 -3.24 -13.32
N GLY A 100 -12.41 -4.54 -13.58
CA GLY A 100 -12.39 -5.10 -14.93
C GLY A 100 -10.99 -5.38 -15.46
N ALA A 101 -10.88 -5.70 -16.74
CA ALA A 101 -9.61 -5.93 -17.39
C ALA A 101 -8.77 -4.65 -17.37
N LEU A 102 -7.55 -4.77 -16.88
CA LEU A 102 -6.59 -3.69 -16.87
C LEU A 102 -6.29 -3.29 -18.31
N GLN A 103 -6.75 -2.10 -18.67
CA GLN A 103 -6.45 -1.38 -19.92
C GLN A 103 -6.39 -2.29 -21.16
N PRO A 104 -7.51 -2.51 -21.85
CA PRO A 104 -7.49 -3.17 -23.16
C PRO A 104 -6.64 -2.41 -24.21
N GLU A 105 -6.24 -1.16 -23.92
CA GLU A 105 -5.56 -0.26 -24.83
C GLU A 105 -4.05 -0.07 -24.54
N ILE A 106 -3.47 -0.78 -23.57
CA ILE A 106 -2.00 -0.74 -23.41
C ILE A 106 -1.37 -1.50 -24.58
N PRO A 107 -0.65 -0.81 -25.48
CA PRO A 107 0.04 -1.50 -26.54
C PRO A 107 1.05 -2.50 -25.97
N SER A 108 1.08 -3.70 -26.53
CA SER A 108 2.07 -4.70 -26.13
C SER A 108 3.49 -4.14 -26.37
N PRO A 109 4.45 -4.39 -25.48
CA PRO A 109 5.85 -4.01 -25.69
C PRO A 109 6.42 -4.48 -27.04
N ILE A 110 5.86 -5.57 -27.61
CA ILE A 110 6.23 -6.11 -28.95
C ILE A 110 5.86 -5.15 -30.07
N THR A 111 4.89 -4.27 -29.88
CA THR A 111 4.46 -3.29 -30.90
C THR A 111 5.38 -2.07 -30.98
N ILE A 112 6.33 -1.93 -30.06
CA ILE A 112 7.31 -0.83 -30.09
C ILE A 112 8.34 -1.13 -31.17
N PRO A 113 8.51 -0.24 -32.17
CA PRO A 113 9.50 -0.43 -33.21
C PRO A 113 10.92 -0.56 -32.64
N GLN A 114 11.72 -1.48 -33.19
CA GLN A 114 13.06 -1.80 -32.68
C GLN A 114 14.03 -0.61 -32.62
N ASN A 115 13.79 0.41 -33.43
CA ASN A 115 14.69 1.58 -33.55
C ASN A 115 14.19 2.81 -32.75
N TRP A 116 13.17 2.65 -31.90
CA TRP A 116 12.69 3.76 -31.06
C TRP A 116 13.52 3.89 -29.80
N HIS A 117 13.86 5.14 -29.47
CA HIS A 117 14.46 5.44 -28.17
C HIS A 117 13.42 5.28 -27.08
N ILE A 118 13.67 4.37 -26.13
CA ILE A 118 12.78 4.13 -24.99
C ILE A 118 13.33 4.85 -23.78
N ILE A 119 12.52 5.71 -23.18
CA ILE A 119 12.80 6.35 -21.89
C ILE A 119 11.92 5.66 -20.84
N THR A 120 12.55 5.03 -19.86
CA THR A 120 11.85 4.45 -18.71
C THR A 120 11.95 5.41 -17.54
N THR A 121 10.81 5.69 -16.89
CA THR A 121 10.75 6.47 -15.66
C THR A 121 10.24 5.59 -14.53
N ASP A 122 10.92 5.61 -13.41
CA ASP A 122 10.47 4.96 -12.17
C ASP A 122 10.05 6.03 -11.16
N SER A 123 8.89 5.85 -10.54
CA SER A 123 8.39 6.78 -9.54
C SER A 123 8.58 6.21 -8.14
N GLN A 124 9.32 6.91 -7.30
CA GLN A 124 9.46 6.54 -5.90
C GLN A 124 8.10 6.68 -5.20
N ASP A 125 7.76 5.68 -4.38
CA ASP A 125 6.53 5.67 -3.56
C ASP A 125 5.25 5.97 -4.36
N CYS A 126 5.18 5.54 -5.62
CA CYS A 126 4.11 5.87 -6.56
C CYS A 126 2.70 5.62 -6.01
N PHE A 127 2.51 4.57 -5.21
CA PHE A 127 1.22 4.24 -4.60
C PHE A 127 0.79 5.23 -3.52
N LEU A 128 1.73 5.88 -2.83
CA LEU A 128 1.44 6.88 -1.81
C LEU A 128 1.11 8.26 -2.42
N ASN A 129 1.44 8.45 -3.68
CA ASN A 129 1.13 9.67 -4.43
C ASN A 129 -0.25 9.63 -5.09
N ILE A 130 -0.98 8.52 -4.99
CA ILE A 130 -2.32 8.39 -5.55
C ILE A 130 -3.35 8.86 -4.51
N PRO A 131 -4.09 9.96 -4.76
CA PRO A 131 -5.07 10.46 -3.81
C PRO A 131 -6.27 9.53 -3.72
N LEU A 132 -6.58 9.10 -2.50
CA LEU A 132 -7.76 8.30 -2.20
C LEU A 132 -8.94 9.19 -1.82
N HIS A 133 -10.15 8.74 -2.16
CA HIS A 133 -11.37 9.38 -1.68
C HIS A 133 -11.39 9.35 -0.15
N PRO A 134 -11.74 10.46 0.56
CA PRO A 134 -11.67 10.53 2.02
C PRO A 134 -12.42 9.40 2.73
N LEU A 135 -13.59 8.97 2.21
CA LEU A 135 -14.38 7.86 2.76
C LEU A 135 -13.75 6.47 2.55
N ASP A 136 -12.73 6.36 1.72
CA ASP A 136 -12.08 5.09 1.43
C ASP A 136 -10.71 4.97 2.13
N ARG A 137 -10.16 6.06 2.68
CA ARG A 137 -8.88 6.05 3.41
C ARG A 137 -8.89 5.09 4.58
N GLU A 138 -10.02 5.02 5.30
CA GLU A 138 -10.19 4.15 6.46
C GLU A 138 -9.89 2.66 6.18
N ILE A 139 -10.10 2.19 4.95
CA ILE A 139 -9.85 0.81 4.52
C ILE A 139 -8.37 0.44 4.66
N PHE A 140 -7.50 1.42 4.50
CA PHE A 140 -6.06 1.27 4.53
C PHE A 140 -5.45 1.45 5.92
N THR A 141 -6.27 1.47 6.96
CA THR A 141 -5.80 1.63 8.33
C THR A 141 -4.96 0.44 8.78
N PHE A 142 -3.90 0.74 9.48
CA PHE A 142 -3.03 -0.24 10.13
C PHE A 142 -2.70 0.20 11.55
N SER A 143 -2.31 -0.75 12.40
CA SER A 143 -1.91 -0.49 13.79
C SER A 143 -0.45 -0.81 14.02
N VAL A 144 0.18 0.02 14.86
CA VAL A 144 1.55 -0.16 15.30
C VAL A 144 1.54 -0.59 16.75
N PRO A 145 2.12 -1.76 17.08
CA PRO A 145 2.13 -2.25 18.46
C PRO A 145 2.97 -1.33 19.35
N TYR A 146 2.53 -1.20 20.60
CA TYR A 146 3.31 -0.51 21.62
C TYR A 146 4.54 -1.35 22.02
N PRO A 147 5.68 -0.74 22.38
CA PRO A 147 6.93 -1.47 22.65
C PRO A 147 6.82 -2.60 23.66
N ASN A 148 5.96 -2.47 24.66
CA ASN A 148 5.80 -3.44 25.74
C ASN A 148 4.45 -4.17 25.68
N HIS A 149 3.71 -4.07 24.60
CA HIS A 149 2.35 -4.59 24.45
C HIS A 149 1.33 -4.12 25.52
N ILE A 150 1.68 -3.10 26.33
CA ILE A 150 0.90 -2.64 27.48
C ILE A 150 0.05 -1.41 27.16
N GLY A 151 0.32 -0.72 26.07
CA GLY A 151 -0.40 0.49 25.67
C GLY A 151 -1.33 0.31 24.48
N PRO A 152 -2.24 1.28 24.23
CA PRO A 152 -3.09 1.27 23.06
C PRO A 152 -2.23 1.37 21.79
N HIS A 153 -2.57 0.55 20.80
CA HIS A 153 -1.92 0.61 19.49
C HIS A 153 -2.17 1.97 18.83
N LYS A 154 -1.12 2.64 18.38
CA LYS A 154 -1.28 3.78 17.48
C LYS A 154 -1.75 3.30 16.12
N ARG A 155 -2.67 4.04 15.51
CA ARG A 155 -3.31 3.66 14.24
C ARG A 155 -3.15 4.77 13.22
N PHE A 156 -2.94 4.38 11.97
CA PHE A 156 -2.68 5.29 10.86
C PHE A 156 -3.41 4.81 9.61
N GLN A 157 -3.81 5.73 8.75
CA GLN A 157 -4.43 5.45 7.45
C GLN A 157 -3.74 6.22 6.33
#